data_9e8ea9959c407150a957bcbfa999b7a2
#
_entry.id   9e8ea9959c407150a957bcbfa999b7a2
#
_cell.length_a   1.000
_cell.length_b   1.000
_cell.length_c   1.000
_cell.angle_alpha   90.00
_cell.angle_beta   90.00
_cell.angle_gamma   90.00
#
_symmetry.space_group_name_H-M   'P 1'
#
loop_
_entity.id
_entity.type
_entity.pdbx_description
1 polymer ?
#
loop_
_entity_poly.entity_id
_entity_poly.type
_entity_poly.pdbx_seq_one_letter_code
_entity_poly.pdbx_strand_id
1 'polypeptide(L)'
;IFHEISKEYPEVETHEYLVDAAACHFVRDPGRFQVVVTSNLFGDILTDLGAAIAGGMGLAAGANLNPERKYPSMFEPIHGSAPDIAGTGAANPMASIWSASQMLDFFGYENYGKLVIDAIEDVLVEKKHLSPELGGNAKTNEVGDAVQEKVAARMQHR
;
A
#
# COMPACT_ATOMS: atom_id res chain seq x y z
N ILE A 1 -21.42 15.60 12.04
CA ILE A 1 -20.14 16.03 11.46
C ILE A 1 -20.13 15.70 9.96
N PHE A 2 -20.21 14.40 9.52
CA PHE A 2 -20.11 14.03 8.11
C PHE A 2 -21.10 14.80 7.22
N HIS A 3 -22.41 14.78 7.53
CA HIS A 3 -23.43 15.50 6.79
C HIS A 3 -23.36 17.03 6.88
N GLU A 4 -22.69 17.57 7.89
CA GLU A 4 -22.46 19.01 8.01
C GLU A 4 -21.36 19.45 7.04
N ILE A 5 -20.25 18.71 7.04
CA ILE A 5 -19.09 18.99 6.18
C ILE A 5 -19.44 18.72 4.72
N SER A 6 -20.18 17.65 4.40
CA SER A 6 -20.52 17.35 3.00
C SER A 6 -21.35 18.46 2.32
N LYS A 7 -22.07 19.28 3.08
CA LYS A 7 -22.80 20.43 2.54
C LYS A 7 -21.88 21.56 2.07
N GLU A 8 -20.66 21.62 2.60
CA GLU A 8 -19.65 22.61 2.20
C GLU A 8 -18.95 22.22 0.89
N TYR A 9 -19.11 20.95 0.46
CA TYR A 9 -18.48 20.37 -0.74
C TYR A 9 -19.55 19.70 -1.63
N PRO A 10 -20.48 20.46 -2.21
CA PRO A 10 -21.61 19.92 -2.97
C PRO A 10 -21.18 19.19 -4.26
N GLU A 11 -19.95 19.41 -4.73
CA GLU A 11 -19.36 18.72 -5.88
C GLU A 11 -18.84 17.32 -5.56
N VAL A 12 -18.73 16.95 -4.27
CA VAL A 12 -18.28 15.63 -3.83
C VAL A 12 -19.48 14.73 -3.60
N GLU A 13 -19.58 13.68 -4.40
CA GLU A 13 -20.61 12.66 -4.20
C GLU A 13 -20.28 11.84 -2.93
N THR A 14 -21.26 11.75 -2.03
CA THR A 14 -21.07 11.08 -0.73
C THR A 14 -22.05 9.93 -0.55
N HIS A 15 -21.56 8.82 -0.01
CA HIS A 15 -22.33 7.63 0.29
C HIS A 15 -22.08 7.18 1.74
N GLU A 16 -23.08 6.60 2.36
CA GLU A 16 -22.96 5.99 3.70
C GLU A 16 -23.23 4.49 3.63
N TYR A 17 -22.39 3.74 4.32
CA TYR A 17 -22.54 2.30 4.43
C TYR A 17 -22.39 1.85 5.90
N LEU A 18 -23.15 0.85 6.28
CA LEU A 18 -22.79 0.04 7.42
C LEU A 18 -21.55 -0.78 7.08
N VAL A 19 -20.74 -1.08 8.08
CA VAL A 19 -19.42 -1.71 7.85
C VAL A 19 -19.52 -3.07 7.16
N ASP A 20 -20.55 -3.85 7.44
CA ASP A 20 -20.80 -5.14 6.80
C ASP A 20 -21.11 -4.97 5.29
N ALA A 21 -21.92 -3.99 4.94
CA ALA A 21 -22.20 -3.65 3.55
C ALA A 21 -20.96 -3.10 2.84
N ALA A 22 -20.19 -2.24 3.52
CA ALA A 22 -18.92 -1.74 2.99
C ALA A 22 -17.95 -2.88 2.71
N ALA A 23 -17.77 -3.83 3.64
CA ALA A 23 -16.91 -5.00 3.45
C ALA A 23 -17.34 -5.85 2.24
N CYS A 24 -18.65 -6.06 2.06
CA CYS A 24 -19.18 -6.74 0.88
C CYS A 24 -18.83 -6.02 -0.43
N HIS A 25 -18.95 -4.69 -0.44
CA HIS A 25 -18.58 -3.88 -1.61
C HIS A 25 -17.09 -3.85 -1.87
N PHE A 26 -16.24 -3.86 -0.85
CA PHE A 26 -14.78 -3.97 -1.01
C PHE A 26 -14.40 -5.20 -1.83
N VAL A 27 -15.10 -6.33 -1.63
CA VAL A 27 -14.84 -7.56 -2.38
C VAL A 27 -15.49 -7.56 -3.77
N ARG A 28 -16.73 -7.05 -3.89
CA ARG A 28 -17.51 -7.18 -5.12
C ARG A 28 -17.26 -6.08 -6.14
N ASP A 29 -16.99 -4.87 -5.67
CA ASP A 29 -16.87 -3.67 -6.49
C ASP A 29 -15.95 -2.65 -5.81
N PRO A 30 -14.66 -2.98 -5.61
CA PRO A 30 -13.72 -2.10 -4.90
C PRO A 30 -13.50 -0.76 -5.59
N GLY A 31 -13.67 -0.69 -6.92
CA GLY A 31 -13.46 0.51 -7.72
C GLY A 31 -14.45 1.64 -7.42
N ARG A 32 -15.53 1.36 -6.71
CA ARG A 32 -16.48 2.40 -6.27
C ARG A 32 -15.96 3.30 -5.15
N PHE A 33 -14.93 2.84 -4.41
CA PHE A 33 -14.37 3.60 -3.30
C PHE A 33 -13.18 4.43 -3.77
N GLN A 34 -13.26 5.74 -3.63
CA GLN A 34 -12.13 6.65 -3.87
C GLN A 34 -11.50 7.09 -2.56
N VAL A 35 -12.33 7.54 -1.61
CA VAL A 35 -11.94 7.94 -0.27
C VAL A 35 -12.94 7.35 0.72
N VAL A 36 -12.46 6.74 1.78
CA VAL A 36 -13.28 6.15 2.84
C VAL A 36 -12.95 6.83 4.17
N VAL A 37 -13.96 7.35 4.83
CA VAL A 37 -13.86 7.91 6.18
C VAL A 37 -14.56 6.98 7.15
N THR A 38 -13.83 6.51 8.15
CA THR A 38 -14.36 5.55 9.14
C THR A 38 -13.65 5.68 10.48
N SER A 39 -14.11 4.98 11.51
CA SER A 39 -13.39 4.87 12.77
C SER A 39 -12.15 3.98 12.60
N ASN A 40 -11.17 4.15 13.50
CA ASN A 40 -9.93 3.37 13.45
C ASN A 40 -10.17 1.86 13.37
N LEU A 41 -11.01 1.31 14.23
CA LEU A 41 -11.30 -0.13 14.26
C LEU A 41 -11.84 -0.67 12.95
N PHE A 42 -12.79 0.03 12.34
CA PHE A 42 -13.35 -0.41 11.06
C PHE A 42 -12.42 -0.12 9.89
N GLY A 43 -11.62 0.94 10.01
CA GLY A 43 -10.57 1.25 9.05
C GLY A 43 -9.56 0.11 8.94
N ASP A 44 -9.02 -0.36 10.07
CA ASP A 44 -8.06 -1.46 10.11
C ASP A 44 -8.63 -2.74 9.49
N ILE A 45 -9.89 -3.09 9.79
CA ILE A 45 -10.54 -4.27 9.20
C ILE A 45 -10.70 -4.12 7.68
N LEU A 46 -11.16 -2.96 7.22
CA LEU A 46 -11.39 -2.73 5.80
C LEU A 46 -10.11 -2.60 4.98
N THR A 47 -9.05 -2.04 5.54
CA THR A 47 -7.74 -1.95 4.88
C THR A 47 -7.08 -3.31 4.73
N ASP A 48 -7.18 -4.19 5.73
CA ASP A 48 -6.68 -5.56 5.63
C ASP A 48 -7.44 -6.35 4.57
N LEU A 49 -8.79 -6.19 4.52
CA LEU A 49 -9.60 -6.77 3.47
C LEU A 49 -9.20 -6.23 2.09
N GLY A 50 -8.98 -4.91 1.98
CA GLY A 50 -8.50 -4.25 0.77
C GLY A 50 -7.14 -4.80 0.32
N ALA A 51 -6.21 -4.97 1.26
CA ALA A 51 -4.90 -5.56 0.98
C ALA A 51 -5.01 -6.99 0.46
N ALA A 52 -5.86 -7.81 1.09
CA ALA A 52 -6.07 -9.20 0.69
C ALA A 52 -6.57 -9.33 -0.75
N ILE A 53 -7.53 -8.51 -1.16
CA ILE A 53 -8.04 -8.51 -2.54
C ILE A 53 -7.10 -7.87 -3.56
N ALA A 54 -6.19 -7.00 -3.10
CA ALA A 54 -5.20 -6.32 -3.95
C ALA A 54 -3.90 -7.13 -4.18
N GLY A 55 -3.77 -8.30 -3.57
CA GLY A 55 -2.63 -9.19 -3.80
C GLY A 55 -1.89 -9.65 -2.55
N GLY A 56 -2.26 -9.18 -1.36
CA GLY A 56 -1.74 -9.63 -0.08
C GLY A 56 -1.14 -8.52 0.78
N MET A 57 -0.96 -8.85 2.06
CA MET A 57 -0.48 -7.92 3.09
C MET A 57 0.95 -7.41 2.81
N GLY A 58 1.80 -8.25 2.22
CA GLY A 58 3.18 -7.90 1.86
C GLY A 58 3.30 -6.93 0.67
N LEU A 59 2.17 -6.57 0.05
CA LEU A 59 2.08 -5.53 -1.00
C LEU A 59 1.34 -4.27 -0.51
N ALA A 60 0.90 -4.22 0.73
CA ALA A 60 0.07 -3.13 1.23
C ALA A 60 0.91 -2.11 2.00
N ALA A 61 1.12 -0.96 1.38
CA ALA A 61 1.76 0.20 1.98
C ALA A 61 0.74 1.15 2.60
N GLY A 62 1.09 1.80 3.69
CA GLY A 62 0.29 2.79 4.37
C GLY A 62 1.07 4.05 4.73
N ALA A 63 0.33 5.11 5.02
CA ALA A 63 0.92 6.34 5.52
C ALA A 63 -0.06 7.10 6.42
N ASN A 64 0.47 7.71 7.48
CA ASN A 64 -0.22 8.70 8.27
C ASN A 64 0.35 10.07 7.94
N LEU A 65 -0.37 10.84 7.16
CA LEU A 65 0.12 12.10 6.61
C LEU A 65 -0.34 13.31 7.41
N ASN A 66 0.59 14.24 7.65
CA ASN A 66 0.27 15.59 8.05
C ASN A 66 0.49 16.53 6.84
N PRO A 67 -0.56 16.85 6.08
CA PRO A 67 -0.43 17.66 4.85
C PRO A 67 0.13 19.06 5.13
N GLU A 68 -0.17 19.62 6.29
CA GLU A 68 0.30 20.93 6.72
C GLU A 68 1.78 20.94 7.17
N ARG A 69 2.40 19.76 7.31
CA ARG A 69 3.81 19.57 7.72
C ARG A 69 4.18 20.22 9.06
N LYS A 70 3.19 20.44 9.93
CA LYS A 70 3.40 20.95 11.30
C LYS A 70 3.93 19.87 12.25
N TYR A 71 3.62 18.63 11.96
CA TYR A 71 4.03 17.44 12.69
C TYR A 71 4.61 16.41 11.73
N PRO A 72 5.39 15.43 12.22
CA PRO A 72 5.91 14.35 11.39
C PRO A 72 4.79 13.54 10.73
N SER A 73 5.03 13.13 9.50
CA SER A 73 4.27 12.06 8.83
C SER A 73 4.98 10.73 9.05
N MET A 74 4.24 9.61 8.97
CA MET A 74 4.76 8.26 9.11
C MET A 74 4.41 7.45 7.87
N PHE A 75 5.34 6.61 7.44
CA PHE A 75 5.20 5.73 6.27
C PHE A 75 5.60 4.33 6.70
N GLU A 76 4.71 3.38 6.55
CA GLU A 76 4.90 2.01 7.01
C GLU A 76 4.08 1.03 6.18
N PRO A 77 4.47 -0.25 6.09
CA PRO A 77 3.55 -1.28 5.63
C PRO A 77 2.39 -1.42 6.62
N ILE A 78 1.19 -1.79 6.14
CA ILE A 78 0.04 -1.97 7.02
C ILE A 78 0.10 -3.27 7.85
N HIS A 79 0.92 -4.24 7.44
CA HIS A 79 1.11 -5.49 8.19
C HIS A 79 1.91 -5.26 9.48
N GLY A 80 1.64 -6.07 10.50
CA GLY A 80 2.38 -6.10 11.76
C GLY A 80 3.73 -6.83 11.68
N SER A 81 4.28 -7.19 12.84
CA SER A 81 5.62 -7.80 12.99
C SER A 81 5.73 -9.26 12.57
N ALA A 82 4.61 -9.97 12.35
CA ALA A 82 4.54 -11.38 11.94
C ALA A 82 5.57 -12.29 12.67
N PRO A 83 5.47 -12.44 14.01
CA PRO A 83 6.49 -13.09 14.83
C PRO A 83 6.70 -14.57 14.47
N ASP A 84 5.72 -15.19 13.85
CA ASP A 84 5.73 -16.59 13.38
C ASP A 84 6.72 -16.83 12.24
N ILE A 85 7.00 -15.82 11.42
CA ILE A 85 7.97 -15.89 10.33
C ILE A 85 9.25 -15.07 10.58
N ALA A 86 9.37 -14.45 11.75
CA ALA A 86 10.55 -13.67 12.10
C ALA A 86 11.84 -14.49 12.01
N GLY A 87 12.87 -13.96 11.35
CA GLY A 87 14.16 -14.61 11.17
C GLY A 87 14.22 -15.73 10.12
N THR A 88 13.09 -16.10 9.50
CA THR A 88 13.05 -17.15 8.47
C THR A 88 13.47 -16.64 7.07
N GLY A 89 13.43 -15.34 6.85
CA GLY A 89 13.64 -14.73 5.55
C GLY A 89 12.45 -14.91 4.59
N ALA A 90 11.26 -15.23 5.10
CA ALA A 90 10.06 -15.46 4.27
C ALA A 90 9.22 -14.19 4.03
N ALA A 91 9.45 -13.12 4.80
CA ALA A 91 8.68 -11.89 4.71
C ALA A 91 8.88 -11.20 3.36
N ASN A 92 7.77 -10.73 2.76
CA ASN A 92 7.80 -9.93 1.54
C ASN A 92 8.19 -8.48 1.88
N PRO A 93 9.28 -7.91 1.30
CA PRO A 93 9.71 -6.55 1.62
C PRO A 93 9.00 -5.48 0.78
N MET A 94 8.17 -5.85 -0.21
CA MET A 94 7.63 -4.93 -1.19
C MET A 94 6.74 -3.84 -0.57
N ALA A 95 5.95 -4.16 0.46
CA ALA A 95 5.15 -3.15 1.17
C ALA A 95 6.01 -2.06 1.80
N SER A 96 7.14 -2.42 2.43
CA SER A 96 8.08 -1.45 3.01
C SER A 96 8.77 -0.60 1.93
N ILE A 97 9.12 -1.21 0.80
CA ILE A 97 9.71 -0.49 -0.34
C ILE A 97 8.68 0.47 -0.95
N TRP A 98 7.42 0.05 -1.06
CA TRP A 98 6.34 0.92 -1.51
C TRP A 98 6.06 2.07 -0.54
N SER A 99 6.11 1.83 0.77
CA SER A 99 6.00 2.90 1.77
C SER A 99 7.09 3.97 1.60
N ALA A 100 8.31 3.56 1.24
CA ALA A 100 9.37 4.50 0.88
C ALA A 100 9.07 5.29 -0.40
N SER A 101 8.41 4.69 -1.39
CA SER A 101 7.91 5.39 -2.57
C SER A 101 6.88 6.47 -2.20
N GLN A 102 5.90 6.16 -1.36
CA GLN A 102 4.93 7.14 -0.88
C GLN A 102 5.61 8.30 -0.12
N MET A 103 6.67 8.02 0.63
CA MET A 103 7.46 9.04 1.30
C MET A 103 8.17 9.96 0.28
N LEU A 104 8.71 9.40 -0.80
CA LEU A 104 9.32 10.20 -1.88
C LEU A 104 8.27 11.11 -2.53
N ASP A 105 7.09 10.62 -2.84
CA ASP A 105 5.98 11.40 -3.41
C ASP A 105 5.57 12.55 -2.48
N PHE A 106 5.43 12.27 -1.19
CA PHE A 106 5.10 13.29 -0.19
C PHE A 106 6.14 14.42 -0.09
N PHE A 107 7.41 14.11 -0.34
CA PHE A 107 8.48 15.11 -0.37
C PHE A 107 8.65 15.81 -1.72
N GLY A 108 7.83 15.50 -2.72
CA GLY A 108 7.89 16.10 -4.06
C GLY A 108 8.90 15.43 -4.99
N TYR A 109 9.32 14.20 -4.67
CA TYR A 109 10.19 13.37 -5.51
C TYR A 109 9.40 12.32 -6.28
N GLU A 110 8.26 12.70 -6.85
CA GLU A 110 7.28 11.82 -7.51
C GLU A 110 7.91 10.95 -8.61
N ASN A 111 8.85 11.52 -9.36
CA ASN A 111 9.56 10.77 -10.40
C ASN A 111 10.39 9.58 -9.86
N TYR A 112 10.91 9.71 -8.62
CA TYR A 112 11.64 8.62 -7.97
C TYR A 112 10.66 7.66 -7.30
N GLY A 113 9.57 8.16 -6.70
CA GLY A 113 8.50 7.33 -6.18
C GLY A 113 7.94 6.41 -7.27
N LYS A 114 7.56 7.00 -8.41
CA LYS A 114 7.09 6.22 -9.58
C LYS A 114 8.11 5.18 -10.05
N LEU A 115 9.38 5.52 -10.09
CA LEU A 115 10.44 4.59 -10.50
C LEU A 115 10.51 3.37 -9.59
N VAL A 116 10.32 3.55 -8.29
CA VAL A 116 10.29 2.45 -7.31
C VAL A 116 9.06 1.56 -7.56
N ILE A 117 7.88 2.15 -7.79
CA ILE A 117 6.66 1.38 -8.10
C ILE A 117 6.84 0.58 -9.39
N ASP A 118 7.31 1.22 -10.45
CA ASP A 118 7.55 0.56 -11.73
C ASP A 118 8.55 -0.62 -11.59
N ALA A 119 9.52 -0.50 -10.69
CA ALA A 119 10.48 -1.58 -10.39
C ALA A 119 9.83 -2.75 -9.63
N ILE A 120 8.93 -2.47 -8.70
CA ILE A 120 8.12 -3.50 -8.01
C ILE A 120 7.25 -4.24 -9.03
N GLU A 121 6.58 -3.50 -9.92
CA GLU A 121 5.75 -4.08 -10.98
C GLU A 121 6.56 -5.01 -11.90
N ASP A 122 7.77 -4.61 -12.31
CA ASP A 122 8.64 -5.46 -13.11
C ASP A 122 8.95 -6.79 -12.44
N VAL A 123 9.29 -6.78 -11.15
CA VAL A 123 9.58 -8.01 -10.38
C VAL A 123 8.34 -8.89 -10.31
N LEU A 124 7.16 -8.32 -10.08
CA LEU A 124 5.89 -9.04 -10.02
C LEU A 124 5.53 -9.67 -11.38
N VAL A 125 5.75 -8.95 -12.48
CA VAL A 125 5.46 -9.43 -13.85
C VAL A 125 6.44 -10.54 -14.26
N GLU A 126 7.73 -10.39 -13.93
CA GLU A 126 8.76 -11.40 -14.25
C GLU A 126 8.59 -12.71 -13.48
N LYS A 127 8.00 -12.67 -12.28
CA LYS A 127 7.71 -13.83 -11.42
C LYS A 127 8.94 -14.69 -11.04
N LYS A 128 10.15 -14.15 -11.16
CA LYS A 128 11.38 -14.89 -10.84
C LYS A 128 11.72 -14.86 -9.36
N HIS A 129 11.46 -13.74 -8.71
CA HIS A 129 11.83 -13.48 -7.32
C HIS A 129 10.58 -13.12 -6.50
N LEU A 130 9.61 -14.04 -6.45
CA LEU A 130 8.41 -13.89 -5.63
C LEU A 130 8.60 -14.53 -4.26
N SER A 131 8.12 -13.86 -3.21
CA SER A 131 8.06 -14.41 -1.86
C SER A 131 7.05 -15.57 -1.76
N PRO A 132 7.09 -16.39 -0.70
CA PRO A 132 6.12 -17.45 -0.46
C PRO A 132 4.66 -16.99 -0.46
N GLU A 133 4.38 -15.81 0.06
CA GLU A 133 3.04 -15.19 0.04
C GLU A 133 2.49 -15.05 -1.38
N LEU A 134 3.35 -14.76 -2.35
CA LEU A 134 3.00 -14.60 -3.77
C LEU A 134 3.15 -15.89 -4.58
N GLY A 135 3.30 -17.02 -3.90
CA GLY A 135 3.43 -18.34 -4.53
C GLY A 135 4.84 -18.66 -5.05
N GLY A 136 5.85 -17.87 -4.66
CA GLY A 136 7.25 -18.11 -4.98
C GLY A 136 8.00 -18.80 -3.83
N ASN A 137 9.33 -18.73 -3.88
CA ASN A 137 10.23 -19.27 -2.87
C ASN A 137 11.43 -18.35 -2.57
N ALA A 138 11.42 -17.13 -3.11
CA ALA A 138 12.46 -16.16 -2.89
C ALA A 138 12.44 -15.66 -1.44
N LYS A 139 13.63 -15.45 -0.89
CA LYS A 139 13.81 -14.88 0.44
C LYS A 139 13.65 -13.36 0.40
N THR A 140 13.40 -12.76 1.56
CA THR A 140 13.25 -11.32 1.74
C THR A 140 14.36 -10.50 1.05
N ASN A 141 15.63 -10.89 1.25
CA ASN A 141 16.77 -10.21 0.63
C ASN A 141 16.78 -10.40 -0.89
N GLU A 142 16.46 -11.58 -1.41
CA GLU A 142 16.43 -11.84 -2.86
C GLU A 142 15.36 -11.02 -3.58
N VAL A 143 14.19 -10.84 -2.94
CA VAL A 143 13.15 -9.94 -3.45
C VAL A 143 13.61 -8.49 -3.42
N GLY A 144 14.23 -8.06 -2.32
CA GLY A 144 14.77 -6.70 -2.17
C GLY A 144 15.85 -6.38 -3.21
N ASP A 145 16.79 -7.30 -3.40
CA ASP A 145 17.88 -7.18 -4.39
C ASP A 145 17.32 -7.09 -5.82
N ALA A 146 16.30 -7.91 -6.15
CA ALA A 146 15.64 -7.85 -7.45
C ALA A 146 14.98 -6.49 -7.72
N VAL A 147 14.29 -5.91 -6.73
CA VAL A 147 13.72 -4.56 -6.86
C VAL A 147 14.82 -3.51 -7.03
N GLN A 148 15.91 -3.61 -6.25
CA GLN A 148 17.05 -2.70 -6.35
C GLN A 148 17.69 -2.74 -7.75
N GLU A 149 17.87 -3.92 -8.33
CA GLU A 149 18.39 -4.07 -9.69
C GLU A 149 17.50 -3.39 -10.73
N LYS A 150 16.17 -3.53 -10.61
CA LYS A 150 15.22 -2.85 -11.49
C LYS A 150 15.28 -1.33 -11.36
N VAL A 151 15.36 -0.82 -10.13
CA VAL A 151 15.54 0.61 -9.87
C VAL A 151 16.82 1.12 -10.55
N ALA A 152 17.93 0.44 -10.34
CA ALA A 152 19.22 0.82 -10.94
C ALA A 152 19.19 0.83 -12.47
N ALA A 153 18.59 -0.19 -13.09
CA ALA A 153 18.44 -0.28 -14.54
C ALA A 153 17.60 0.88 -15.10
N ARG A 154 16.49 1.20 -14.47
CA ARG A 154 15.59 2.30 -14.87
C ARG A 154 16.24 3.68 -14.71
N MET A 155 17.15 3.85 -13.74
CA MET A 155 17.91 5.10 -13.55
C MET A 155 18.94 5.34 -14.67
N GLN A 156 19.52 4.27 -15.25
CA GLN A 156 20.50 4.39 -16.33
C GLN A 156 19.89 4.77 -17.69
N HIS A 157 18.59 4.58 -17.85
CA HIS A 157 17.88 4.87 -19.10
C HIS A 157 17.14 6.23 -19.09
N ARG A 158 17.42 7.07 -18.10
CA ARG A 158 16.95 8.46 -18.00
C ARG A 158 18.06 9.44 -18.30
#